data_966f23996fdccfe689b4c42221c8bfa6
#
_entry.id   966f23996fdccfe689b4c42221c8bfa6
#
_cell.length_a   1.000
_cell.length_b   1.000
_cell.length_c   1.000
_cell.angle_alpha   90.00
_cell.angle_beta   90.00
_cell.angle_gamma   90.00
#
_symmetry.space_group_name_H-M   'P 1'
#
loop_
_entity.id
_entity.type
_entity.pdbx_description
1 polymer ?
#
loop_
_entity_poly.entity_id
_entity_poly.type
_entity_poly.pdbx_seq_one_letter_code
_entity_poly.pdbx_strand_id
1 'polypeptide(L)'
;MRNFFIVAAAVGLISSGAVTGALSAKAGEVYGPYPVTLKGWWGTEKNSVAYTGQMARHVIHDSLKSLSGKGNGSPNPALKKKMLSYYAGKDAGRAIVAPKSKKAFKIKQTAVDQLSKKKNLAGKTYKGSVPGWPGNKTGKEVILHMIDKASSAKKGFDPSTGYDYKQLISKFVMGAVFYNQAVDNYMDEKLSAKKKPNDKGYKKGKHYTGKEHSWDEAFGYFGAAAHGLTLTAKQNYEVAKLGKKSKSPEAALKLADYNGDGVVDLYREMNYAHAYYASAYDKKGKTSYYKDIVQGFIDGRKLITSADGEKLSNEQRSKLRAIAADIESNWEKVIAESVFKYAGSVYKDLEKLNTIIEAKGNADKVFRKYGKHWGELKGFSMALQAGRKNLGEVAVKMNRMIGFGPLLPNGSQVVDVDANGDFIKDQGKGMGEYMLHMLKIQKLMIQEFDVKARANDKLASIKGLIEKVGKGDSAEND
;
A
#
# COMPACT_ATOMS: atom_id res chain seq x y z
N MET A 1 -34.80 40.04 61.94
CA MET A 1 -35.52 39.25 60.97
C MET A 1 -35.12 39.77 59.58
N ARG A 2 -34.19 39.20 58.94
CA ARG A 2 -33.74 39.51 57.55
C ARG A 2 -33.74 38.26 56.77
N ASN A 3 -34.66 38.14 55.81
CA ASN A 3 -34.74 36.98 54.89
C ASN A 3 -33.65 37.10 53.83
N PHE A 4 -32.82 36.10 53.71
CA PHE A 4 -31.91 35.88 52.57
C PHE A 4 -32.60 34.99 51.56
N PHE A 5 -32.83 35.52 50.36
CA PHE A 5 -33.22 34.76 49.20
C PHE A 5 -31.94 34.18 48.55
N ILE A 6 -31.86 32.87 48.47
CA ILE A 6 -30.85 32.17 47.71
C ILE A 6 -31.41 31.97 46.30
N VAL A 7 -30.78 32.61 45.29
CA VAL A 7 -31.04 32.38 43.89
C VAL A 7 -30.13 31.24 43.45
N ALA A 8 -30.70 30.08 43.18
CA ALA A 8 -29.99 28.95 42.57
C ALA A 8 -29.89 29.20 41.05
N ALA A 9 -28.68 29.46 40.54
CA ALA A 9 -28.39 29.50 39.11
C ALA A 9 -28.20 28.06 38.62
N ALA A 10 -29.15 27.57 37.84
CA ALA A 10 -29.01 26.32 37.12
C ALA A 10 -28.07 26.53 35.94
N VAL A 11 -26.84 26.00 36.04
CA VAL A 11 -25.92 25.90 34.91
C VAL A 11 -26.34 24.68 34.07
N GLY A 12 -26.99 24.94 32.95
CA GLY A 12 -27.30 23.93 31.96
C GLY A 12 -26.01 23.47 31.26
N LEU A 13 -25.51 22.30 31.59
CA LEU A 13 -24.50 21.57 30.83
C LEU A 13 -25.13 21.12 29.52
N ILE A 14 -24.85 21.85 28.43
CA ILE A 14 -25.07 21.35 27.08
C ILE A 14 -23.98 20.33 26.83
N SER A 15 -24.29 19.06 27.05
CA SER A 15 -23.47 17.93 26.56
C SER A 15 -23.58 17.91 25.05
N SER A 16 -22.57 18.43 24.36
CA SER A 16 -22.34 18.16 22.96
C SER A 16 -22.01 16.66 22.81
N GLY A 17 -23.05 15.84 22.68
CA GLY A 17 -22.94 14.45 22.31
C GLY A 17 -22.35 14.39 20.91
N ALA A 18 -21.03 14.17 20.82
CA ALA A 18 -20.43 13.69 19.59
C ALA A 18 -21.06 12.33 19.31
N VAL A 19 -22.01 12.30 18.37
CA VAL A 19 -22.52 11.04 17.81
C VAL A 19 -21.39 10.45 16.96
N THR A 20 -20.44 9.81 17.61
CA THR A 20 -19.57 8.81 16.98
C THR A 20 -20.42 7.57 16.77
N GLY A 21 -21.33 7.63 15.81
CA GLY A 21 -21.97 6.43 15.27
C GLY A 21 -20.90 5.61 14.57
N ALA A 22 -20.20 4.77 15.31
CA ALA A 22 -19.46 3.67 14.73
C ALA A 22 -20.48 2.84 13.93
N LEU A 23 -20.49 3.01 12.61
CA LEU A 23 -21.29 2.19 11.70
C LEU A 23 -20.82 0.75 11.92
N SER A 24 -21.60 -0.02 12.68
CA SER A 24 -21.36 -1.44 12.88
C SER A 24 -21.38 -2.10 11.50
N ALA A 25 -20.21 -2.50 11.01
CA ALA A 25 -20.08 -3.18 9.74
C ALA A 25 -20.97 -4.44 9.76
N LYS A 26 -21.97 -4.51 8.90
CA LYS A 26 -22.75 -5.74 8.69
C LYS A 26 -21.81 -6.79 8.11
N ALA A 27 -21.55 -7.85 8.86
CA ALA A 27 -20.81 -9.00 8.36
C ALA A 27 -21.55 -9.58 7.15
N GLY A 28 -20.84 -9.79 6.03
CA GLY A 28 -21.39 -10.45 4.85
C GLY A 28 -21.73 -9.54 3.67
N GLU A 29 -21.49 -8.24 3.71
CA GLU A 29 -21.73 -7.38 2.55
C GLU A 29 -20.70 -7.59 1.42
N VAL A 30 -21.19 -7.49 0.17
CA VAL A 30 -20.37 -7.59 -1.04
C VAL A 30 -20.34 -6.23 -1.74
N TYR A 31 -19.19 -5.85 -2.31
CA TYR A 31 -19.07 -4.63 -3.12
C TYR A 31 -19.79 -4.83 -4.48
N GLY A 32 -21.03 -4.42 -4.54
CA GLY A 32 -21.93 -4.61 -5.69
C GLY A 32 -22.49 -6.04 -5.82
N PRO A 33 -23.45 -6.25 -6.76
CA PRO A 33 -23.86 -5.27 -7.78
C PRO A 33 -24.59 -4.05 -7.20
N TYR A 34 -24.49 -2.92 -7.93
CA TYR A 34 -25.29 -1.73 -7.67
C TYR A 34 -26.12 -1.38 -8.91
N PRO A 35 -27.37 -0.90 -8.77
CA PRO A 35 -28.23 -0.59 -9.91
C PRO A 35 -27.62 0.52 -10.78
N VAL A 36 -28.06 0.59 -12.02
CA VAL A 36 -27.75 1.70 -12.92
C VAL A 36 -28.69 2.86 -12.60
N THR A 37 -28.14 3.97 -12.12
CA THR A 37 -28.89 5.18 -11.74
C THR A 37 -28.78 6.29 -12.78
N LEU A 38 -27.94 6.13 -13.83
CA LEU A 38 -27.74 7.13 -14.86
C LEU A 38 -29.03 7.42 -15.64
N LYS A 39 -29.58 8.63 -15.50
CA LYS A 39 -30.79 9.06 -16.21
C LYS A 39 -30.58 9.01 -17.73
N GLY A 40 -31.60 8.57 -18.47
CA GLY A 40 -31.55 8.41 -19.93
C GLY A 40 -30.68 7.25 -20.42
N TRP A 41 -30.30 6.31 -19.56
CA TRP A 41 -29.68 5.06 -19.98
C TRP A 41 -30.74 4.07 -20.51
N TRP A 42 -30.55 3.60 -21.73
CA TRP A 42 -31.48 2.70 -22.43
C TRP A 42 -30.88 1.32 -22.74
N GLY A 43 -29.70 1.02 -22.23
CA GLY A 43 -29.04 -0.27 -22.42
C GLY A 43 -29.58 -1.36 -21.48
N THR A 44 -29.04 -2.57 -21.64
CA THR A 44 -29.46 -3.78 -20.90
C THR A 44 -28.72 -3.99 -19.59
N GLU A 45 -27.65 -3.22 -19.35
CA GLU A 45 -26.83 -3.34 -18.13
C GLU A 45 -27.64 -3.04 -16.88
N LYS A 46 -27.54 -3.95 -15.89
CA LYS A 46 -28.21 -3.86 -14.59
C LYS A 46 -27.25 -3.50 -13.44
N ASN A 47 -25.93 -3.53 -13.68
CA ASN A 47 -24.92 -3.29 -12.68
C ASN A 47 -24.00 -2.15 -13.10
N SER A 48 -23.93 -1.07 -12.30
CA SER A 48 -23.13 0.11 -12.57
C SER A 48 -21.67 0.01 -12.08
N VAL A 49 -21.26 -1.10 -11.43
CA VAL A 49 -19.89 -1.25 -10.88
C VAL A 49 -18.85 -1.44 -11.98
N ALA A 50 -17.81 -0.63 -11.98
CA ALA A 50 -16.76 -0.71 -13.00
C ALA A 50 -15.36 -0.26 -12.48
N TYR A 51 -14.49 -1.23 -12.15
CA TYR A 51 -13.09 -0.98 -11.72
C TYR A 51 -12.08 -1.97 -12.34
N THR A 52 -12.39 -2.59 -13.46
CA THR A 52 -11.51 -3.57 -14.14
C THR A 52 -10.13 -3.01 -14.48
N GLY A 53 -10.06 -1.69 -14.75
CA GLY A 53 -8.79 -1.03 -15.06
C GLY A 53 -7.81 -0.99 -13.89
N GLN A 54 -8.30 -0.95 -12.65
CA GLN A 54 -7.51 -0.97 -11.43
C GLN A 54 -7.01 -2.38 -11.15
N MET A 55 -7.87 -3.38 -11.31
CA MET A 55 -7.50 -4.79 -11.16
C MET A 55 -6.47 -5.21 -12.22
N ALA A 56 -6.60 -4.75 -13.47
CA ALA A 56 -5.56 -4.92 -14.48
C ALA A 56 -4.21 -4.36 -14.03
N ARG A 57 -4.18 -3.21 -13.32
CA ARG A 57 -2.93 -2.65 -12.78
C ARG A 57 -2.37 -3.45 -11.61
N HIS A 58 -3.20 -4.10 -10.79
CA HIS A 58 -2.72 -5.01 -9.76
C HIS A 58 -2.03 -6.24 -10.35
N VAL A 59 -2.59 -6.87 -11.39
CA VAL A 59 -1.93 -8.00 -12.03
C VAL A 59 -0.68 -7.59 -12.82
N ILE A 60 -0.66 -6.39 -13.40
CA ILE A 60 0.54 -5.80 -14.00
C ILE A 60 1.63 -5.58 -12.92
N HIS A 61 1.28 -5.04 -11.75
CA HIS A 61 2.20 -4.85 -10.63
C HIS A 61 2.78 -6.18 -10.13
N ASP A 62 1.94 -7.19 -9.89
CA ASP A 62 2.41 -8.51 -9.45
C ASP A 62 3.28 -9.18 -10.50
N SER A 63 2.95 -9.01 -11.80
CA SER A 63 3.75 -9.48 -12.92
C SER A 63 5.11 -8.77 -12.99
N LEU A 64 5.14 -7.44 -12.88
CA LEU A 64 6.37 -6.64 -12.82
C LEU A 64 7.26 -7.07 -11.65
N LYS A 65 6.68 -7.22 -10.45
CA LYS A 65 7.39 -7.75 -9.28
C LYS A 65 7.98 -9.13 -9.53
N SER A 66 7.25 -10.02 -10.20
CA SER A 66 7.74 -11.34 -10.55
C SER A 66 8.93 -11.26 -11.51
N LEU A 67 8.84 -10.42 -12.54
CA LEU A 67 9.89 -10.19 -13.53
C LEU A 67 11.13 -9.54 -12.89
N SER A 68 10.98 -8.59 -11.97
CA SER A 68 12.09 -7.94 -11.25
C SER A 68 12.97 -8.91 -10.45
N GLY A 69 12.51 -10.15 -10.22
CA GLY A 69 13.30 -11.22 -9.60
C GLY A 69 13.94 -12.17 -10.61
N LYS A 70 13.99 -11.86 -11.91
CA LYS A 70 14.49 -12.74 -12.97
C LYS A 70 15.88 -12.39 -13.47
N GLY A 71 16.48 -11.28 -13.04
CA GLY A 71 17.88 -10.94 -13.35
C GLY A 71 18.82 -12.07 -12.95
N ASN A 72 19.88 -12.26 -13.72
CA ASN A 72 20.84 -13.38 -13.59
C ASN A 72 22.23 -12.95 -13.10
N GLY A 73 22.46 -11.66 -12.91
CA GLY A 73 23.75 -11.09 -12.52
C GLY A 73 24.54 -10.47 -13.68
N SER A 74 23.96 -10.44 -14.87
CA SER A 74 24.55 -9.85 -16.08
C SER A 74 23.54 -8.93 -16.78
N PRO A 75 23.98 -7.99 -17.63
CA PRO A 75 23.11 -7.14 -18.43
C PRO A 75 22.08 -7.97 -19.20
N ASN A 76 20.79 -7.64 -19.07
CA ASN A 76 19.69 -8.37 -19.69
C ASN A 76 18.68 -7.43 -20.36
N PRO A 77 18.99 -6.90 -21.58
CA PRO A 77 18.12 -5.99 -22.31
C PRO A 77 16.73 -6.56 -22.60
N ALA A 78 16.63 -7.87 -22.86
CA ALA A 78 15.35 -8.53 -23.12
C ALA A 78 14.44 -8.50 -21.87
N LEU A 79 14.97 -8.78 -20.69
CA LEU A 79 14.23 -8.70 -19.44
C LEU A 79 13.85 -7.23 -19.13
N LYS A 80 14.76 -6.28 -19.34
CA LYS A 80 14.47 -4.84 -19.20
C LYS A 80 13.32 -4.42 -20.11
N LYS A 81 13.37 -4.73 -21.40
CA LYS A 81 12.29 -4.46 -22.37
C LYS A 81 10.97 -5.08 -21.90
N LYS A 82 10.99 -6.32 -21.42
CA LYS A 82 9.79 -6.99 -20.89
C LYS A 82 9.25 -6.29 -19.65
N MET A 83 10.06 -5.90 -18.68
CA MET A 83 9.61 -5.15 -17.50
C MET A 83 9.02 -3.79 -17.88
N LEU A 84 9.64 -3.07 -18.83
CA LEU A 84 9.14 -1.79 -19.35
C LEU A 84 7.78 -1.95 -20.04
N SER A 85 7.52 -3.05 -20.75
CA SER A 85 6.20 -3.30 -21.36
C SER A 85 5.10 -3.44 -20.30
N TYR A 86 5.40 -4.01 -19.11
CA TYR A 86 4.44 -4.04 -18.00
C TYR A 86 4.31 -2.69 -17.29
N TYR A 87 5.40 -1.95 -17.11
CA TYR A 87 5.34 -0.67 -16.43
C TYR A 87 4.70 0.43 -17.27
N ALA A 88 5.16 0.62 -18.51
CA ALA A 88 4.78 1.74 -19.36
C ALA A 88 4.01 1.33 -20.65
N GLY A 89 4.15 0.08 -21.10
CA GLY A 89 3.54 -0.39 -22.33
C GLY A 89 2.01 -0.48 -22.25
N LYS A 90 1.41 -0.51 -23.44
CA LYS A 90 -0.04 -0.66 -23.64
C LYS A 90 -0.36 -1.80 -24.61
N ASP A 91 0.63 -2.63 -24.89
CA ASP A 91 0.55 -3.70 -25.88
C ASP A 91 -0.60 -4.67 -25.56
N ALA A 92 -1.23 -5.17 -26.60
CA ALA A 92 -2.25 -6.20 -26.48
C ALA A 92 -1.61 -7.56 -26.12
N GLY A 93 -2.42 -8.46 -25.55
CA GLY A 93 -2.02 -9.85 -25.30
C GLY A 93 -0.96 -10.06 -24.23
N ARG A 94 -0.63 -9.04 -23.41
CA ARG A 94 0.35 -9.24 -22.31
C ARG A 94 -0.13 -10.31 -21.34
N ALA A 95 0.62 -11.40 -21.26
CA ALA A 95 0.31 -12.50 -20.37
C ALA A 95 0.36 -12.08 -18.90
N ILE A 96 -0.49 -12.65 -18.06
CA ILE A 96 -0.40 -12.47 -16.60
C ILE A 96 0.73 -13.38 -16.09
N VAL A 97 1.83 -12.76 -15.65
CA VAL A 97 2.99 -13.50 -15.10
C VAL A 97 2.77 -13.86 -13.62
N ALA A 98 2.01 -13.06 -12.91
CA ALA A 98 1.57 -13.32 -11.54
C ALA A 98 0.26 -12.51 -11.25
N PRO A 99 -0.63 -13.06 -10.42
CA PRO A 99 -0.53 -14.36 -9.75
C PRO A 99 -0.54 -15.52 -10.74
N LYS A 100 0.06 -16.66 -10.36
CA LYS A 100 0.09 -17.88 -11.20
C LYS A 100 -0.83 -18.93 -10.65
N SER A 101 -1.50 -19.65 -11.54
CA SER A 101 -2.15 -20.90 -11.22
C SER A 101 -1.14 -21.93 -10.71
N LYS A 102 -1.49 -22.61 -9.65
CA LYS A 102 -0.81 -23.78 -9.08
C LYS A 102 -1.80 -24.93 -9.01
N LYS A 103 -1.35 -26.13 -8.53
CA LYS A 103 -2.11 -27.38 -8.54
C LYS A 103 -3.53 -27.19 -8.08
N ALA A 104 -4.10 -26.52 -7.33
CA ALA A 104 -5.51 -26.28 -6.99
C ALA A 104 -6.00 -24.86 -7.29
N PHE A 105 -5.15 -24.03 -7.89
CA PHE A 105 -5.45 -22.62 -8.15
C PHE A 105 -5.60 -22.38 -9.65
N LYS A 106 -6.85 -22.31 -10.09
CA LYS A 106 -7.21 -21.97 -11.47
C LYS A 106 -7.59 -20.51 -11.56
N ILE A 107 -7.09 -19.81 -12.56
CA ILE A 107 -7.32 -18.39 -12.81
C ILE A 107 -8.14 -18.25 -14.10
N LYS A 108 -9.20 -17.43 -14.02
CA LYS A 108 -10.06 -17.14 -15.16
C LYS A 108 -9.34 -16.35 -16.25
N GLN A 109 -8.56 -15.33 -15.88
CA GLN A 109 -7.85 -14.48 -16.84
C GLN A 109 -6.38 -14.90 -16.95
N THR A 110 -5.89 -15.04 -18.18
CA THR A 110 -4.49 -15.37 -18.51
C THR A 110 -3.74 -14.19 -19.14
N ALA A 111 -4.48 -13.20 -19.67
CA ALA A 111 -3.93 -11.98 -20.25
C ALA A 111 -4.52 -10.72 -19.59
N VAL A 112 -3.72 -9.65 -19.52
CA VAL A 112 -4.12 -8.37 -18.92
C VAL A 112 -5.36 -7.78 -19.60
N ASP A 113 -5.48 -7.94 -20.92
CA ASP A 113 -6.58 -7.37 -21.71
C ASP A 113 -7.94 -8.03 -21.44
N GLN A 114 -7.94 -9.23 -20.86
CA GLN A 114 -9.17 -9.89 -20.39
C GLN A 114 -9.77 -9.18 -19.18
N LEU A 115 -8.96 -8.40 -18.44
CA LEU A 115 -9.43 -7.48 -17.40
C LEU A 115 -9.72 -6.10 -18.00
N SER A 116 -8.72 -5.49 -18.63
CA SER A 116 -8.87 -4.17 -19.26
C SER A 116 -7.77 -3.87 -20.26
N LYS A 117 -8.15 -3.40 -21.46
CA LYS A 117 -7.23 -3.09 -22.56
C LYS A 117 -6.39 -1.83 -22.27
N LYS A 118 -5.19 -1.76 -22.84
CA LYS A 118 -4.29 -0.59 -22.85
C LYS A 118 -3.95 0.00 -21.47
N LYS A 119 -3.92 -0.83 -20.41
CA LYS A 119 -3.57 -0.36 -19.05
C LYS A 119 -2.07 -0.48 -18.79
N ASN A 120 -1.53 0.48 -18.03
CA ASN A 120 -0.16 0.46 -17.51
C ASN A 120 -0.09 1.13 -16.12
N LEU A 121 1.10 1.13 -15.51
CA LEU A 121 1.37 1.78 -14.22
C LEU A 121 1.89 3.21 -14.43
N ALA A 122 2.76 3.44 -15.43
CA ALA A 122 3.47 4.70 -15.64
C ALA A 122 2.53 5.91 -15.77
N GLY A 123 1.40 5.76 -16.47
CA GLY A 123 0.40 6.83 -16.64
C GLY A 123 -0.37 7.20 -15.37
N LYS A 124 -0.14 6.46 -14.28
CA LYS A 124 -0.80 6.64 -12.97
C LYS A 124 0.19 6.80 -11.82
N THR A 125 1.48 6.79 -12.13
CA THR A 125 2.52 6.96 -11.13
C THR A 125 2.55 8.39 -10.59
N TYR A 126 2.79 8.54 -9.30
CA TYR A 126 3.05 9.79 -8.60
C TYR A 126 4.05 10.66 -9.36
N LYS A 127 3.72 11.93 -9.55
CA LYS A 127 4.48 12.86 -10.39
C LYS A 127 5.50 13.70 -9.61
N GLY A 128 5.33 13.81 -8.31
CA GLY A 128 6.23 14.57 -7.45
C GLY A 128 7.61 13.95 -7.30
N SER A 129 8.54 14.72 -6.77
CA SER A 129 9.85 14.22 -6.36
C SER A 129 9.73 13.25 -5.18
N VAL A 130 10.71 12.36 -5.06
CA VAL A 130 10.77 11.32 -4.01
C VAL A 130 11.96 11.62 -3.10
N PRO A 131 11.80 12.42 -2.03
CA PRO A 131 12.93 12.84 -1.17
C PRO A 131 13.67 11.68 -0.53
N GLY A 132 13.01 10.55 -0.36
CA GLY A 132 13.63 9.31 0.14
C GLY A 132 14.54 8.59 -0.87
N TRP A 133 14.68 9.07 -2.11
CA TRP A 133 15.55 8.50 -3.14
C TRP A 133 16.62 9.52 -3.54
N PRO A 134 17.88 9.12 -3.77
CA PRO A 134 18.94 10.07 -4.11
C PRO A 134 18.72 10.70 -5.49
N GLY A 135 19.29 11.90 -5.72
CA GLY A 135 19.30 12.61 -6.98
C GLY A 135 17.98 13.31 -7.33
N ASN A 136 17.13 13.62 -6.35
CA ASN A 136 15.86 14.39 -6.52
C ASN A 136 14.97 13.92 -7.70
N LYS A 137 14.78 12.62 -7.82
CA LYS A 137 14.04 11.99 -8.93
C LYS A 137 12.54 11.98 -8.67
N THR A 138 11.76 12.11 -9.74
CA THR A 138 10.30 11.89 -9.71
C THR A 138 9.95 10.42 -9.50
N GLY A 139 8.72 10.13 -9.08
CA GLY A 139 8.26 8.75 -8.87
C GLY A 139 8.44 7.86 -10.09
N LYS A 140 8.24 8.41 -11.31
CA LYS A 140 8.46 7.67 -12.56
C LYS A 140 9.93 7.37 -12.80
N GLU A 141 10.82 8.34 -12.60
CA GLU A 141 12.27 8.18 -12.78
C GLU A 141 12.85 7.16 -11.80
N VAL A 142 12.41 7.19 -10.53
CA VAL A 142 12.79 6.20 -9.51
C VAL A 142 12.41 4.79 -9.95
N ILE A 143 11.19 4.57 -10.44
CA ILE A 143 10.76 3.24 -10.88
C ILE A 143 11.52 2.79 -12.14
N LEU A 144 11.77 3.69 -13.09
CA LEU A 144 12.55 3.38 -14.29
C LEU A 144 13.98 2.99 -13.95
N HIS A 145 14.63 3.72 -13.03
CA HIS A 145 15.96 3.37 -12.51
C HIS A 145 15.96 1.99 -11.84
N MET A 146 14.99 1.72 -10.97
CA MET A 146 14.86 0.42 -10.31
C MET A 146 14.64 -0.73 -11.32
N ILE A 147 13.88 -0.51 -12.39
CA ILE A 147 13.66 -1.50 -13.46
C ILE A 147 14.96 -1.78 -14.19
N ASP A 148 15.71 -0.75 -14.52
CA ASP A 148 17.01 -0.87 -15.17
C ASP A 148 17.95 -1.78 -14.35
N LYS A 149 18.20 -1.40 -13.10
CA LYS A 149 19.07 -2.16 -12.19
C LYS A 149 18.55 -3.57 -11.89
N ALA A 150 17.24 -3.76 -11.70
CA ALA A 150 16.62 -5.08 -11.46
C ALA A 150 16.79 -6.04 -12.64
N SER A 151 16.92 -5.54 -13.87
CA SER A 151 17.05 -6.37 -15.06
C SER A 151 18.36 -7.15 -15.09
N SER A 152 19.42 -6.60 -14.53
CA SER A 152 20.73 -7.25 -14.43
C SER A 152 20.97 -7.93 -13.08
N ALA A 153 20.51 -7.33 -11.98
CA ALA A 153 20.78 -7.82 -10.62
C ALA A 153 20.29 -9.26 -10.40
N LYS A 154 21.16 -10.16 -9.93
CA LYS A 154 20.84 -11.57 -9.68
C LYS A 154 19.65 -11.73 -8.72
N LYS A 155 18.53 -12.26 -9.21
CA LYS A 155 17.26 -12.37 -8.46
C LYS A 155 16.75 -11.02 -7.93
N GLY A 156 17.12 -9.91 -8.60
CA GLY A 156 16.74 -8.56 -8.26
C GLY A 156 17.48 -7.98 -7.05
N PHE A 157 18.58 -8.57 -6.61
CA PHE A 157 19.41 -8.10 -5.50
C PHE A 157 20.80 -7.70 -5.97
N ASP A 158 21.23 -6.51 -5.59
CA ASP A 158 22.56 -6.00 -5.81
C ASP A 158 23.35 -6.00 -4.49
N PRO A 159 24.33 -6.91 -4.35
CA PRO A 159 25.12 -6.98 -3.11
C PRO A 159 26.04 -5.79 -2.92
N SER A 160 26.40 -5.05 -3.97
CA SER A 160 27.30 -3.89 -3.87
C SER A 160 26.66 -2.68 -3.20
N THR A 161 25.32 -2.58 -3.27
CA THR A 161 24.53 -1.51 -2.67
C THR A 161 23.57 -2.02 -1.60
N GLY A 162 23.39 -3.34 -1.51
CA GLY A 162 22.39 -3.98 -0.64
C GLY A 162 20.95 -3.82 -1.09
N TYR A 163 20.68 -3.26 -2.28
CA TYR A 163 19.33 -3.03 -2.77
C TYR A 163 18.65 -4.32 -3.25
N ASP A 164 17.45 -4.58 -2.75
CA ASP A 164 16.51 -5.53 -3.34
C ASP A 164 15.50 -4.79 -4.20
N TYR A 165 15.83 -4.60 -5.48
CA TYR A 165 14.98 -3.87 -6.43
C TYR A 165 13.60 -4.52 -6.62
N LYS A 166 13.48 -5.83 -6.45
CA LYS A 166 12.20 -6.53 -6.49
C LYS A 166 11.26 -6.05 -5.39
N GLN A 167 11.79 -5.82 -4.18
CA GLN A 167 11.00 -5.31 -3.07
C GLN A 167 10.75 -3.80 -3.21
N LEU A 168 11.77 -3.04 -3.54
CA LEU A 168 11.68 -1.60 -3.77
C LEU A 168 10.59 -1.26 -4.79
N ILE A 169 10.66 -1.84 -6.00
CA ILE A 169 9.64 -1.65 -7.05
C ILE A 169 8.24 -2.01 -6.51
N SER A 170 8.13 -3.20 -5.90
CA SER A 170 6.81 -3.68 -5.46
C SER A 170 6.17 -2.78 -4.42
N LYS A 171 6.94 -2.32 -3.40
CA LYS A 171 6.36 -1.54 -2.29
C LYS A 171 6.15 -0.09 -2.68
N PHE A 172 7.10 0.49 -3.43
CA PHE A 172 6.95 1.86 -3.88
C PHE A 172 5.79 2.03 -4.88
N VAL A 173 5.60 1.11 -5.83
CA VAL A 173 4.46 1.15 -6.77
C VAL A 173 3.12 1.09 -6.04
N MET A 174 3.01 0.35 -4.94
CA MET A 174 1.76 0.31 -4.15
C MET A 174 1.36 1.72 -3.66
N GLY A 175 2.32 2.52 -3.19
CA GLY A 175 2.07 3.91 -2.81
C GLY A 175 1.95 4.83 -4.01
N ALA A 176 2.98 4.85 -4.85
CA ALA A 176 3.10 5.80 -5.96
C ALA A 176 2.02 5.64 -7.05
N VAL A 177 1.34 4.49 -7.13
CA VAL A 177 0.24 4.28 -8.06
C VAL A 177 -1.08 4.09 -7.33
N PHE A 178 -1.19 3.08 -6.45
CA PHE A 178 -2.50 2.69 -5.95
C PHE A 178 -3.01 3.63 -4.87
N TYR A 179 -2.20 3.86 -3.83
CA TYR A 179 -2.57 4.77 -2.75
C TYR A 179 -2.73 6.20 -3.27
N ASN A 180 -1.74 6.72 -3.99
CA ASN A 180 -1.78 8.07 -4.55
C ASN A 180 -3.03 8.31 -5.41
N GLN A 181 -3.31 7.41 -6.36
CA GLN A 181 -4.48 7.59 -7.23
C GLN A 181 -5.80 7.54 -6.45
N ALA A 182 -5.91 6.68 -5.44
CA ALA A 182 -7.12 6.58 -4.65
C ALA A 182 -7.34 7.84 -3.81
N VAL A 183 -6.37 8.23 -2.99
CA VAL A 183 -6.56 9.27 -1.97
C VAL A 183 -6.45 10.70 -2.52
N ASP A 184 -5.55 10.96 -3.47
CA ASP A 184 -5.33 12.27 -4.04
C ASP A 184 -6.32 12.57 -5.19
N ASN A 185 -6.47 11.64 -6.13
CA ASN A 185 -7.27 11.88 -7.33
C ASN A 185 -8.75 11.51 -7.13
N TYR A 186 -9.04 10.26 -6.70
CA TYR A 186 -10.43 9.75 -6.72
C TYR A 186 -11.23 10.16 -5.48
N MET A 187 -10.62 10.13 -4.30
CA MET A 187 -11.29 10.46 -3.03
C MET A 187 -11.04 11.91 -2.58
N ASP A 188 -10.37 12.74 -3.37
CA ASP A 188 -10.23 14.18 -3.14
C ASP A 188 -10.70 15.00 -4.34
N GLU A 189 -9.88 15.15 -5.39
CA GLU A 189 -10.22 16.00 -6.55
C GLU A 189 -11.57 15.65 -7.18
N LYS A 190 -11.86 14.35 -7.35
CA LYS A 190 -13.09 13.86 -7.98
C LYS A 190 -14.29 13.80 -7.06
N LEU A 191 -14.15 14.06 -5.76
CA LEU A 191 -15.28 14.24 -4.85
C LEU A 191 -15.87 15.64 -4.90
N SER A 192 -15.23 16.59 -5.55
CA SER A 192 -15.80 17.94 -5.73
C SER A 192 -17.14 17.89 -6.49
N ALA A 193 -17.98 18.93 -6.28
CA ALA A 193 -19.29 19.01 -6.94
C ALA A 193 -19.18 19.07 -8.47
N LYS A 194 -18.13 19.71 -9.00
CA LYS A 194 -17.92 19.94 -10.43
C LYS A 194 -17.21 18.78 -11.16
N LYS A 195 -16.35 18.05 -10.45
CA LYS A 195 -15.56 16.95 -11.04
C LYS A 195 -16.33 15.65 -11.00
N LYS A 196 -16.53 15.00 -12.15
CA LYS A 196 -17.25 13.71 -12.23
C LYS A 196 -18.59 13.73 -11.47
N PRO A 197 -19.54 14.59 -11.85
CA PRO A 197 -20.81 14.73 -11.13
C PRO A 197 -21.67 13.45 -11.23
N ASN A 198 -22.64 13.30 -10.33
CA ASN A 198 -23.51 12.11 -10.28
C ASN A 198 -24.69 12.18 -11.24
N ASP A 199 -25.04 13.37 -11.73
CA ASP A 199 -26.12 13.60 -12.71
C ASP A 199 -25.67 13.47 -14.18
N LYS A 200 -24.45 12.99 -14.42
CA LYS A 200 -23.91 12.82 -15.78
C LYS A 200 -23.14 11.51 -15.91
N GLY A 201 -23.25 10.87 -17.07
CA GLY A 201 -22.44 9.72 -17.43
C GLY A 201 -20.95 10.00 -17.34
N TYR A 202 -20.17 9.03 -16.90
CA TYR A 202 -18.72 9.15 -16.82
C TYR A 202 -18.09 9.48 -18.18
N LYS A 203 -18.57 8.83 -19.24
CA LYS A 203 -18.22 9.04 -20.65
C LYS A 203 -19.41 8.62 -21.53
N LYS A 204 -19.42 9.11 -22.78
CA LYS A 204 -20.41 8.69 -23.80
C LYS A 204 -20.45 7.16 -23.88
N GLY A 205 -21.64 6.58 -23.88
CA GLY A 205 -21.89 5.14 -23.99
C GLY A 205 -21.53 4.31 -22.75
N LYS A 206 -21.40 4.93 -21.57
CA LYS A 206 -21.23 4.23 -20.30
C LYS A 206 -22.49 4.35 -19.44
N HIS A 207 -22.84 3.27 -18.79
CA HIS A 207 -24.06 3.10 -18.01
C HIS A 207 -23.94 3.50 -16.53
N TYR A 208 -22.85 4.11 -16.15
CA TYR A 208 -22.59 4.59 -14.78
C TYR A 208 -22.30 6.08 -14.77
N THR A 209 -22.61 6.71 -13.65
CA THR A 209 -22.37 8.15 -13.43
C THR A 209 -20.88 8.43 -13.22
N GLY A 210 -20.50 9.70 -13.31
CA GLY A 210 -19.15 10.14 -13.05
C GLY A 210 -18.70 9.86 -11.63
N LYS A 211 -19.60 10.06 -10.64
CA LYS A 211 -19.30 9.86 -9.23
C LYS A 211 -19.21 8.38 -8.87
N GLU A 212 -20.15 7.57 -9.32
CA GLU A 212 -20.13 6.11 -9.14
C GLU A 212 -18.82 5.50 -9.61
N HIS A 213 -18.45 5.77 -10.86
CA HIS A 213 -17.23 5.19 -11.42
C HIS A 213 -15.95 5.68 -10.73
N SER A 214 -15.89 6.96 -10.33
CA SER A 214 -14.72 7.46 -9.61
C SER A 214 -14.55 6.78 -8.24
N TRP A 215 -15.65 6.51 -7.55
CA TRP A 215 -15.63 5.79 -6.28
C TRP A 215 -15.24 4.31 -6.46
N ASP A 216 -15.80 3.64 -7.46
CA ASP A 216 -15.44 2.27 -7.83
C ASP A 216 -13.94 2.15 -8.19
N GLU A 217 -13.40 3.15 -8.91
CA GLU A 217 -11.96 3.19 -9.23
C GLU A 217 -11.08 3.30 -7.97
N ALA A 218 -11.51 4.06 -6.94
CA ALA A 218 -10.80 4.14 -5.67
C ALA A 218 -10.82 2.80 -4.93
N PHE A 219 -11.99 2.14 -4.83
CA PHE A 219 -12.10 0.78 -4.29
C PHE A 219 -11.18 -0.20 -5.02
N GLY A 220 -11.20 -0.18 -6.36
CA GLY A 220 -10.36 -1.04 -7.18
C GLY A 220 -8.86 -0.85 -6.89
N TYR A 221 -8.40 0.35 -6.55
CA TYR A 221 -7.00 0.58 -6.19
C TYR A 221 -6.62 0.05 -4.79
N PHE A 222 -7.56 -0.06 -3.86
CA PHE A 222 -7.30 -0.76 -2.61
C PHE A 222 -6.98 -2.24 -2.84
N GLY A 223 -7.64 -2.85 -3.82
CA GLY A 223 -7.37 -4.20 -4.30
C GLY A 223 -8.02 -5.29 -3.46
N ALA A 224 -9.15 -5.02 -2.83
CA ALA A 224 -9.93 -6.00 -2.09
C ALA A 224 -10.76 -6.88 -3.03
N ALA A 225 -10.97 -8.14 -2.64
CA ALA A 225 -12.00 -9.00 -3.22
C ALA A 225 -13.39 -8.39 -2.94
N ALA A 226 -14.29 -8.44 -3.92
CA ALA A 226 -15.63 -7.84 -3.79
C ALA A 226 -16.42 -8.43 -2.61
N HIS A 227 -16.24 -9.72 -2.34
CA HIS A 227 -16.88 -10.46 -1.24
C HIS A 227 -16.06 -10.46 0.06
N GLY A 228 -15.02 -9.62 0.15
CA GLY A 228 -14.07 -9.67 1.27
C GLY A 228 -14.68 -9.53 2.66
N LEU A 229 -15.82 -8.85 2.82
CA LEU A 229 -16.52 -8.76 4.11
C LEU A 229 -17.30 -10.02 4.50
N THR A 230 -17.48 -10.97 3.59
CA THR A 230 -18.04 -12.30 3.93
C THR A 230 -16.97 -13.19 4.59
N LEU A 231 -15.70 -12.78 4.52
CA LEU A 231 -14.54 -13.51 5.00
C LEU A 231 -13.95 -12.86 6.26
N THR A 232 -13.42 -13.69 7.15
CA THR A 232 -12.59 -13.21 8.26
C THR A 232 -11.27 -12.63 7.75
N ALA A 233 -10.58 -11.81 8.54
CA ALA A 233 -9.27 -11.27 8.19
C ALA A 233 -8.24 -12.37 7.87
N LYS A 234 -8.28 -13.50 8.60
CA LYS A 234 -7.41 -14.65 8.33
C LYS A 234 -7.74 -15.29 6.97
N GLN A 235 -9.00 -15.43 6.63
CA GLN A 235 -9.44 -15.97 5.34
C GLN A 235 -9.07 -15.03 4.18
N ASN A 236 -9.30 -13.72 4.32
CA ASN A 236 -8.83 -12.71 3.35
C ASN A 236 -7.32 -12.76 3.13
N TYR A 237 -6.54 -12.98 4.19
CA TYR A 237 -5.10 -13.17 4.10
C TYR A 237 -4.73 -14.44 3.31
N GLU A 238 -5.44 -15.55 3.49
CA GLU A 238 -5.19 -16.80 2.74
C GLU A 238 -5.57 -16.65 1.26
N VAL A 239 -6.69 -16.01 0.94
CA VAL A 239 -7.05 -15.65 -0.45
C VAL A 239 -5.93 -14.86 -1.12
N ALA A 240 -5.39 -13.83 -0.47
CA ALA A 240 -4.27 -13.06 -0.99
C ALA A 240 -2.97 -13.88 -1.17
N LYS A 241 -2.87 -15.06 -0.54
CA LYS A 241 -1.72 -15.98 -0.63
C LYS A 241 -1.84 -17.03 -1.71
N LEU A 242 -3.01 -17.19 -2.34
CA LEU A 242 -3.25 -18.25 -3.32
C LEU A 242 -2.17 -18.35 -4.38
N GLY A 243 -1.84 -17.25 -5.03
CA GLY A 243 -0.81 -17.21 -6.07
C GLY A 243 0.64 -17.24 -5.56
N LYS A 244 0.87 -17.35 -4.23
CA LYS A 244 2.21 -17.21 -3.61
C LYS A 244 2.61 -18.44 -2.82
N LYS A 245 2.12 -18.57 -1.59
CA LYS A 245 2.54 -19.59 -0.63
C LYS A 245 1.40 -19.96 0.32
N SER A 246 0.20 -20.22 -0.19
CA SER A 246 -0.87 -20.74 0.65
C SER A 246 -0.45 -22.11 1.22
N LYS A 247 -0.71 -22.33 2.50
CA LYS A 247 -0.47 -23.63 3.16
C LYS A 247 -1.59 -24.62 2.85
N SER A 248 -2.78 -24.11 2.52
CA SER A 248 -3.96 -24.91 2.17
C SER A 248 -4.58 -24.32 0.89
N PRO A 249 -4.00 -24.59 -0.29
CA PRO A 249 -4.46 -23.97 -1.54
C PRO A 249 -5.91 -24.29 -1.87
N GLU A 250 -6.35 -25.52 -1.62
CA GLU A 250 -7.74 -25.99 -1.90
C GLU A 250 -8.76 -25.22 -1.04
N ALA A 251 -8.50 -25.07 0.27
CA ALA A 251 -9.37 -24.32 1.16
C ALA A 251 -9.37 -22.82 0.80
N ALA A 252 -8.22 -22.26 0.45
CA ALA A 252 -8.11 -20.86 0.04
C ALA A 252 -8.79 -20.63 -1.31
N LEU A 253 -8.78 -21.61 -2.23
CA LEU A 253 -9.53 -21.55 -3.51
C LEU A 253 -11.03 -21.44 -3.24
N LYS A 254 -11.59 -22.31 -2.40
CA LYS A 254 -13.02 -22.27 -2.03
C LYS A 254 -13.44 -20.94 -1.38
N LEU A 255 -12.53 -20.27 -0.69
CA LEU A 255 -12.77 -18.94 -0.11
C LEU A 255 -12.71 -17.82 -1.16
N ALA A 256 -11.87 -17.97 -2.18
CA ALA A 256 -11.73 -17.00 -3.25
C ALA A 256 -12.82 -17.13 -4.32
N ASP A 257 -13.12 -18.37 -4.72
CA ASP A 257 -14.17 -18.72 -5.71
C ASP A 257 -15.55 -18.49 -5.09
N TYR A 258 -15.98 -17.23 -5.09
CA TYR A 258 -17.23 -16.81 -4.45
C TYR A 258 -18.46 -17.27 -5.22
N ASN A 259 -18.36 -17.39 -6.55
CA ASN A 259 -19.47 -17.79 -7.41
C ASN A 259 -19.55 -19.32 -7.64
N GLY A 260 -18.54 -20.08 -7.15
CA GLY A 260 -18.52 -21.54 -7.20
C GLY A 260 -18.26 -22.13 -8.59
N ASP A 261 -17.68 -21.37 -9.54
CA ASP A 261 -17.41 -21.84 -10.91
C ASP A 261 -16.08 -22.63 -11.03
N GLY A 262 -15.36 -22.82 -9.95
CA GLY A 262 -14.11 -23.58 -9.86
C GLY A 262 -12.85 -22.85 -10.37
N VAL A 263 -12.98 -21.56 -10.68
CA VAL A 263 -11.85 -20.68 -11.07
C VAL A 263 -11.88 -19.38 -10.27
N VAL A 264 -10.76 -18.72 -10.14
CA VAL A 264 -10.68 -17.41 -9.46
C VAL A 264 -10.73 -16.30 -10.49
N ASP A 265 -11.75 -15.46 -10.40
CA ASP A 265 -11.86 -14.23 -11.18
C ASP A 265 -10.96 -13.15 -10.57
N LEU A 266 -9.87 -12.83 -11.26
CA LEU A 266 -8.92 -11.79 -10.83
C LEU A 266 -9.54 -10.39 -10.76
N TYR A 267 -10.73 -10.20 -11.30
CA TYR A 267 -11.46 -8.95 -11.18
C TYR A 267 -12.10 -8.78 -9.79
N ARG A 268 -12.72 -9.83 -9.24
CA ARG A 268 -13.60 -9.71 -8.07
C ARG A 268 -13.22 -10.61 -6.89
N GLU A 269 -12.38 -11.62 -7.09
CA GLU A 269 -12.18 -12.73 -6.16
C GLU A 269 -10.77 -12.82 -5.55
N MET A 270 -9.93 -11.81 -5.78
CA MET A 270 -8.57 -11.76 -5.24
C MET A 270 -8.32 -10.52 -4.39
N ASN A 271 -7.49 -10.69 -3.37
CA ASN A 271 -6.92 -9.59 -2.60
C ASN A 271 -5.51 -9.25 -3.07
N TYR A 272 -5.27 -7.99 -3.39
CA TYR A 272 -3.99 -7.47 -3.87
C TYR A 272 -3.38 -6.43 -2.93
N ALA A 273 -2.14 -6.05 -3.18
CA ALA A 273 -1.45 -4.87 -2.65
C ALA A 273 -1.81 -4.54 -1.18
N HIS A 274 -2.45 -3.40 -0.94
CA HIS A 274 -2.75 -2.94 0.42
C HIS A 274 -3.86 -3.75 1.10
N ALA A 275 -4.81 -4.32 0.36
CA ALA A 275 -5.82 -5.23 0.93
C ALA A 275 -5.15 -6.50 1.52
N TYR A 276 -4.10 -7.04 0.87
CA TYR A 276 -3.29 -8.11 1.45
C TYR A 276 -2.63 -7.68 2.76
N TYR A 277 -2.05 -6.47 2.83
CA TYR A 277 -1.37 -6.00 4.04
C TYR A 277 -2.36 -5.71 5.17
N ALA A 278 -3.50 -5.08 4.88
CA ALA A 278 -4.56 -4.86 5.85
C ALA A 278 -5.01 -6.18 6.49
N SER A 279 -5.39 -7.18 5.67
CA SER A 279 -5.77 -8.50 6.20
C SER A 279 -4.64 -9.18 6.98
N ALA A 280 -3.38 -8.96 6.61
CA ALA A 280 -2.23 -9.50 7.33
C ALA A 280 -2.06 -8.90 8.73
N TYR A 281 -2.42 -7.62 8.92
CA TYR A 281 -2.39 -6.97 10.24
C TYR A 281 -3.62 -7.37 11.08
N ASP A 282 -4.79 -7.40 10.46
CA ASP A 282 -6.06 -7.70 11.13
C ASP A 282 -6.18 -9.15 11.61
N LYS A 283 -5.49 -10.10 10.97
CA LYS A 283 -5.62 -11.55 11.27
C LYS A 283 -5.32 -11.96 12.72
N LYS A 284 -4.72 -11.07 13.51
CA LYS A 284 -4.46 -11.27 14.94
C LYS A 284 -5.49 -10.59 15.86
N GLY A 285 -6.50 -9.93 15.30
CA GLY A 285 -7.59 -9.29 16.02
C GLY A 285 -7.23 -7.98 16.73
N LYS A 286 -6.04 -7.41 16.46
CA LYS A 286 -5.63 -6.13 17.06
C LYS A 286 -6.12 -4.91 16.28
N THR A 287 -6.49 -5.10 15.03
CA THR A 287 -6.94 -4.06 14.08
C THR A 287 -8.06 -4.59 13.21
N SER A 288 -8.77 -3.69 12.54
CA SER A 288 -9.89 -3.96 11.62
C SER A 288 -9.74 -3.22 10.29
N TYR A 289 -8.52 -2.82 9.92
CA TYR A 289 -8.24 -1.97 8.76
C TYR A 289 -8.90 -2.45 7.46
N TYR A 290 -8.82 -3.75 7.14
CA TYR A 290 -9.44 -4.31 5.95
C TYR A 290 -10.96 -4.11 5.96
N LYS A 291 -11.57 -4.48 7.09
CA LYS A 291 -13.01 -4.38 7.30
C LYS A 291 -13.46 -2.93 7.20
N ASP A 292 -12.81 -2.02 7.92
CA ASP A 292 -13.19 -0.61 7.99
C ASP A 292 -13.05 0.10 6.64
N ILE A 293 -11.96 -0.18 5.91
CA ILE A 293 -11.74 0.37 4.57
C ILE A 293 -12.79 -0.15 3.57
N VAL A 294 -13.03 -1.46 3.53
CA VAL A 294 -14.00 -2.04 2.58
C VAL A 294 -15.43 -1.63 2.91
N GLN A 295 -15.79 -1.57 4.20
CA GLN A 295 -17.10 -1.07 4.62
C GLN A 295 -17.28 0.40 4.23
N GLY A 296 -16.28 1.24 4.47
CA GLY A 296 -16.32 2.65 4.04
C GLY A 296 -16.56 2.78 2.53
N PHE A 297 -15.91 1.95 1.71
CA PHE A 297 -16.17 1.94 0.27
C PHE A 297 -17.60 1.51 -0.07
N ILE A 298 -18.17 0.52 0.61
CA ILE A 298 -19.57 0.09 0.44
C ILE A 298 -20.53 1.20 0.83
N ASP A 299 -20.33 1.81 1.99
CA ASP A 299 -21.20 2.87 2.52
C ASP A 299 -21.18 4.12 1.63
N GLY A 300 -19.99 4.55 1.19
CA GLY A 300 -19.87 5.66 0.24
C GLY A 300 -20.53 5.35 -1.12
N ARG A 301 -20.41 4.11 -1.61
CA ARG A 301 -21.05 3.72 -2.86
C ARG A 301 -22.58 3.66 -2.74
N LYS A 302 -23.12 3.17 -1.62
CA LYS A 302 -24.55 3.20 -1.30
C LYS A 302 -25.05 4.65 -1.22
N LEU A 303 -24.32 5.54 -0.56
CA LEU A 303 -24.64 6.96 -0.49
C LEU A 303 -24.73 7.61 -1.88
N ILE A 304 -23.80 7.30 -2.78
CA ILE A 304 -23.81 7.80 -4.15
C ILE A 304 -25.02 7.22 -4.91
N THR A 305 -25.28 5.92 -4.77
CA THR A 305 -26.40 5.24 -5.42
C THR A 305 -27.76 5.78 -4.94
N SER A 306 -27.89 6.09 -3.65
CA SER A 306 -29.16 6.62 -3.09
C SER A 306 -29.55 7.98 -3.63
N ALA A 307 -28.65 8.71 -4.28
CA ALA A 307 -28.97 9.94 -4.98
C ALA A 307 -29.63 9.69 -6.36
N ASP A 308 -29.81 8.45 -6.75
CA ASP A 308 -30.57 8.00 -7.94
C ASP A 308 -30.25 8.78 -9.22
N GLY A 309 -28.96 8.99 -9.49
CA GLY A 309 -28.48 9.71 -10.67
C GLY A 309 -28.65 11.23 -10.61
N GLU A 310 -29.09 11.78 -9.50
CA GLU A 310 -29.15 13.21 -9.25
C GLU A 310 -27.81 13.75 -8.68
N LYS A 311 -27.64 15.07 -8.70
CA LYS A 311 -26.51 15.71 -8.02
C LYS A 311 -26.55 15.42 -6.52
N LEU A 312 -25.41 15.04 -5.95
CA LEU A 312 -25.30 14.90 -4.51
C LEU A 312 -25.61 16.24 -3.82
N SER A 313 -26.43 16.22 -2.77
CA SER A 313 -26.65 17.38 -1.90
C SER A 313 -25.36 17.78 -1.17
N ASN A 314 -25.35 18.95 -0.53
CA ASN A 314 -24.23 19.39 0.30
C ASN A 314 -23.98 18.42 1.48
N GLU A 315 -25.05 17.95 2.09
CA GLU A 315 -24.98 16.96 3.18
C GLU A 315 -24.42 15.62 2.71
N GLN A 316 -24.91 15.11 1.59
CA GLN A 316 -24.38 13.86 0.99
C GLN A 316 -22.89 13.98 0.64
N ARG A 317 -22.47 15.14 0.09
CA ARG A 317 -21.04 15.38 -0.17
C ARG A 317 -20.20 15.44 1.09
N SER A 318 -20.71 16.08 2.16
CA SER A 318 -20.01 16.15 3.44
C SER A 318 -19.86 14.75 4.06
N LYS A 319 -20.91 13.94 4.07
CA LYS A 319 -20.86 12.54 4.51
C LYS A 319 -19.88 11.71 3.67
N LEU A 320 -19.91 11.86 2.34
CA LEU A 320 -19.01 11.13 1.45
C LEU A 320 -17.53 11.50 1.69
N ARG A 321 -17.24 12.77 1.97
CA ARG A 321 -15.89 13.22 2.31
C ARG A 321 -15.43 12.70 3.67
N ALA A 322 -16.32 12.63 4.66
CA ALA A 322 -16.00 12.03 5.96
C ALA A 322 -15.64 10.54 5.79
N ILE A 323 -16.45 9.78 5.05
CA ILE A 323 -16.16 8.38 4.73
C ILE A 323 -14.81 8.25 4.00
N ALA A 324 -14.53 9.12 3.02
CA ALA A 324 -13.27 9.11 2.29
C ALA A 324 -12.06 9.40 3.21
N ALA A 325 -12.20 10.31 4.16
CA ALA A 325 -11.17 10.62 5.16
C ALA A 325 -10.90 9.44 6.09
N ASP A 326 -11.93 8.72 6.52
CA ASP A 326 -11.79 7.51 7.34
C ASP A 326 -11.10 6.38 6.57
N ILE A 327 -11.45 6.17 5.30
CA ILE A 327 -10.77 5.23 4.41
C ILE A 327 -9.30 5.60 4.26
N GLU A 328 -8.99 6.87 3.97
CA GLU A 328 -7.61 7.36 3.82
C GLU A 328 -6.82 7.14 5.10
N SER A 329 -7.36 7.50 6.26
CA SER A 329 -6.71 7.34 7.56
C SER A 329 -6.37 5.87 7.86
N ASN A 330 -7.32 4.96 7.68
CA ASN A 330 -7.08 3.54 7.88
C ASN A 330 -6.09 2.95 6.86
N TRP A 331 -6.14 3.39 5.61
CA TRP A 331 -5.21 2.95 4.57
C TRP A 331 -3.79 3.45 4.83
N GLU A 332 -3.64 4.70 5.27
CA GLU A 332 -2.37 5.29 5.71
C GLU A 332 -1.75 4.47 6.86
N LYS A 333 -2.57 4.08 7.85
CA LYS A 333 -2.14 3.19 8.95
C LYS A 333 -1.66 1.82 8.44
N VAL A 334 -2.28 1.23 7.43
CA VAL A 334 -1.80 -0.03 6.82
C VAL A 334 -0.38 0.12 6.26
N ILE A 335 -0.08 1.27 5.63
CA ILE A 335 1.27 1.54 5.10
C ILE A 335 2.25 1.78 6.25
N ALA A 336 1.87 2.57 7.26
CA ALA A 336 2.67 2.86 8.45
C ALA A 336 2.97 1.58 9.28
N GLU A 337 2.01 0.67 9.45
CA GLU A 337 2.24 -0.67 10.03
C GLU A 337 3.28 -1.47 9.24
N SER A 338 3.33 -1.28 7.92
CA SER A 338 4.35 -1.93 7.11
C SER A 338 5.73 -1.33 7.36
N VAL A 339 5.85 0.00 7.48
CA VAL A 339 7.09 0.67 7.87
C VAL A 339 7.53 0.18 9.26
N PHE A 340 6.63 0.20 10.25
CA PHE A 340 6.89 -0.31 11.60
C PHE A 340 7.42 -1.74 11.59
N LYS A 341 6.70 -2.64 10.93
CA LYS A 341 7.05 -4.06 10.83
C LYS A 341 8.42 -4.28 10.24
N TYR A 342 8.73 -3.59 9.14
CA TYR A 342 9.98 -3.83 8.43
C TYR A 342 11.17 -3.14 9.10
N ALA A 343 10.98 -2.04 9.83
CA ALA A 343 12.00 -1.50 10.72
C ALA A 343 12.41 -2.52 11.80
N GLY A 344 11.45 -3.16 12.46
CA GLY A 344 11.74 -4.23 13.41
C GLY A 344 12.36 -5.49 12.76
N SER A 345 12.05 -5.76 11.49
CA SER A 345 12.69 -6.87 10.75
C SER A 345 14.13 -6.56 10.39
N VAL A 346 14.41 -5.32 9.98
CA VAL A 346 15.76 -4.81 9.69
C VAL A 346 16.61 -4.85 10.96
N TYR A 347 16.09 -4.32 12.06
CA TYR A 347 16.76 -4.41 13.38
C TYR A 347 17.21 -5.84 13.69
N LYS A 348 16.28 -6.80 13.62
CA LYS A 348 16.57 -8.21 13.89
C LYS A 348 17.61 -8.82 12.94
N ASP A 349 17.61 -8.40 11.68
CA ASP A 349 18.57 -8.93 10.71
C ASP A 349 19.97 -8.29 10.95
N LEU A 350 20.04 -7.02 11.38
CA LEU A 350 21.27 -6.35 11.80
C LEU A 350 21.89 -6.99 13.06
N GLU A 351 21.07 -7.31 14.08
CA GLU A 351 21.55 -8.08 15.24
C GLU A 351 22.31 -9.34 14.82
N LYS A 352 21.68 -10.12 13.92
CA LYS A 352 22.28 -11.37 13.41
C LYS A 352 23.51 -11.12 12.54
N LEU A 353 23.46 -10.07 11.70
CA LEU A 353 24.57 -9.71 10.82
C LEU A 353 25.79 -9.33 11.64
N ASN A 354 25.59 -8.50 12.67
CA ASN A 354 26.66 -8.07 13.57
C ASN A 354 27.32 -9.27 14.28
N THR A 355 26.53 -10.17 14.86
CA THR A 355 27.04 -11.39 15.50
C THR A 355 27.88 -12.24 14.56
N ILE A 356 27.48 -12.37 13.28
CA ILE A 356 28.23 -13.18 12.30
C ILE A 356 29.52 -12.47 11.89
N ILE A 357 29.49 -11.15 11.72
CA ILE A 357 30.68 -10.34 11.36
C ILE A 357 31.72 -10.42 12.50
N GLU A 358 31.30 -10.22 13.77
CA GLU A 358 32.17 -10.34 14.94
C GLU A 358 32.81 -11.73 15.03
N ALA A 359 32.05 -12.78 14.71
CA ALA A 359 32.54 -14.15 14.66
C ALA A 359 33.33 -14.49 13.38
N LYS A 360 33.58 -13.54 12.48
CA LYS A 360 34.23 -13.72 11.17
C LYS A 360 33.60 -14.82 10.32
N GLY A 361 32.27 -15.01 10.47
CA GLY A 361 31.51 -16.04 9.75
C GLY A 361 30.99 -15.56 8.38
N ASN A 362 30.41 -16.49 7.60
CA ASN A 362 29.78 -16.15 6.31
C ASN A 362 28.44 -15.44 6.51
N ALA A 363 28.41 -14.15 6.18
CA ALA A 363 27.26 -13.25 6.34
C ALA A 363 26.28 -13.22 5.14
N ASP A 364 26.61 -13.82 3.98
CA ASP A 364 25.90 -13.64 2.70
C ASP A 364 24.39 -13.89 2.79
N LYS A 365 24.00 -14.99 3.43
CA LYS A 365 22.59 -15.37 3.58
C LYS A 365 21.80 -14.36 4.44
N VAL A 366 22.42 -13.88 5.51
CA VAL A 366 21.79 -12.90 6.42
C VAL A 366 21.79 -11.53 5.76
N PHE A 367 22.87 -11.12 5.12
CA PHE A 367 22.95 -9.87 4.35
C PHE A 367 21.90 -9.84 3.24
N ARG A 368 21.76 -10.90 2.47
CA ARG A 368 20.69 -11.02 1.45
C ARG A 368 19.29 -10.86 2.05
N LYS A 369 19.05 -11.40 3.24
CA LYS A 369 17.78 -11.28 3.95
C LYS A 369 17.56 -9.86 4.49
N TYR A 370 18.58 -9.26 5.06
CA TYR A 370 18.61 -7.88 5.52
C TYR A 370 18.28 -6.91 4.37
N GLY A 371 18.99 -7.00 3.23
CA GLY A 371 18.71 -6.18 2.05
C GLY A 371 17.26 -6.34 1.54
N LYS A 372 16.70 -7.55 1.62
CA LYS A 372 15.28 -7.77 1.30
C LYS A 372 14.35 -6.99 2.25
N HIS A 373 14.55 -7.08 3.57
CA HIS A 373 13.67 -6.40 4.53
C HIS A 373 13.89 -4.88 4.50
N TRP A 374 15.12 -4.44 4.27
CA TRP A 374 15.42 -3.03 4.06
C TRP A 374 14.70 -2.49 2.80
N GLY A 375 14.75 -3.20 1.68
CA GLY A 375 14.01 -2.83 0.47
C GLY A 375 12.49 -2.78 0.67
N GLU A 376 11.94 -3.64 1.54
CA GLU A 376 10.54 -3.58 1.95
C GLU A 376 10.26 -2.34 2.84
N LEU A 377 11.14 -2.03 3.80
CA LEU A 377 11.07 -0.82 4.63
C LEU A 377 11.13 0.45 3.79
N LYS A 378 12.17 0.58 2.98
CA LYS A 378 12.40 1.74 2.11
C LYS A 378 11.26 1.96 1.13
N GLY A 379 10.81 0.89 0.47
CA GLY A 379 9.70 0.96 -0.47
C GLY A 379 8.40 1.43 0.18
N PHE A 380 8.07 0.99 1.40
CA PHE A 380 6.89 1.46 2.12
C PHE A 380 7.06 2.88 2.70
N SER A 381 8.26 3.26 3.13
CA SER A 381 8.51 4.63 3.59
C SER A 381 8.31 5.65 2.47
N MET A 382 8.77 5.35 1.25
CA MET A 382 8.50 6.18 0.07
C MET A 382 7.02 6.10 -0.35
N ALA A 383 6.37 4.94 -0.20
CA ALA A 383 4.94 4.78 -0.48
C ALA A 383 4.06 5.66 0.42
N LEU A 384 4.39 5.76 1.70
CA LEU A 384 3.69 6.60 2.67
C LEU A 384 3.76 8.08 2.30
N GLN A 385 4.90 8.52 1.73
CA GLN A 385 5.14 9.90 1.27
C GLN A 385 4.52 10.21 -0.10
N ALA A 386 4.01 9.22 -0.82
CA ALA A 386 3.37 9.42 -2.13
C ALA A 386 1.85 9.68 -2.03
N GLY A 387 1.29 9.83 -0.83
CA GLY A 387 -0.10 10.19 -0.60
C GLY A 387 -0.39 11.67 -0.86
N ARG A 388 -1.62 12.08 -0.57
CA ARG A 388 -2.09 13.46 -0.69
C ARG A 388 -1.45 14.39 0.35
N LYS A 389 -1.24 13.87 1.56
CA LYS A 389 -0.72 14.65 2.68
C LYS A 389 0.79 14.88 2.54
N ASN A 390 1.23 16.11 2.77
CA ASN A 390 2.63 16.38 3.00
C ASN A 390 2.97 15.97 4.44
N LEU A 391 3.87 15.02 4.61
CA LEU A 391 4.28 14.54 5.93
C LEU A 391 5.31 15.44 6.64
N GLY A 392 5.81 16.50 5.97
CA GLY A 392 6.70 17.49 6.56
C GLY A 392 7.89 16.86 7.30
N GLU A 393 8.10 17.24 8.57
CA GLU A 393 9.19 16.75 9.40
C GLU A 393 9.18 15.23 9.63
N VAL A 394 8.01 14.59 9.63
CA VAL A 394 7.89 13.13 9.76
C VAL A 394 8.61 12.44 8.60
N ALA A 395 8.43 12.96 7.38
CA ALA A 395 9.12 12.45 6.20
C ALA A 395 10.63 12.67 6.30
N VAL A 396 11.07 13.87 6.74
CA VAL A 396 12.49 14.20 6.92
C VAL A 396 13.14 13.26 7.94
N LYS A 397 12.56 13.12 9.14
CA LYS A 397 13.05 12.20 10.19
C LYS A 397 13.11 10.75 9.68
N MET A 398 12.06 10.28 9.02
CA MET A 398 12.01 8.93 8.48
C MET A 398 13.08 8.69 7.42
N ASN A 399 13.25 9.62 6.47
CA ASN A 399 14.26 9.52 5.41
C ASN A 399 15.69 9.57 5.97
N ARG A 400 15.97 10.46 6.94
CA ARG A 400 17.29 10.56 7.62
C ARG A 400 17.64 9.25 8.35
N MET A 401 16.69 8.65 9.09
CA MET A 401 16.92 7.41 9.83
C MET A 401 17.11 6.19 8.93
N ILE A 402 16.39 6.10 7.82
CA ILE A 402 16.49 4.97 6.88
C ILE A 402 17.72 5.11 5.98
N GLY A 403 18.07 6.34 5.58
CA GLY A 403 19.11 6.63 4.60
C GLY A 403 18.67 6.34 3.16
N PHE A 404 19.52 6.62 2.20
CA PHE A 404 19.28 6.28 0.79
C PHE A 404 19.52 4.80 0.51
N GLY A 405 20.52 4.19 1.11
CA GLY A 405 20.82 2.75 1.02
C GLY A 405 20.86 2.05 2.39
N PRO A 406 20.90 0.71 2.44
CA PRO A 406 21.17 -0.01 3.68
C PRO A 406 22.63 0.18 4.12
N LEU A 407 22.87 0.10 5.42
CA LEU A 407 24.23 0.01 5.94
C LEU A 407 24.85 -1.31 5.45
N LEU A 408 25.99 -1.21 4.77
CA LEU A 408 26.70 -2.38 4.24
C LEU A 408 27.59 -3.04 5.31
N PRO A 409 27.97 -4.32 5.15
CA PRO A 409 28.84 -5.02 6.12
C PRO A 409 30.19 -4.35 6.35
N ASN A 410 30.69 -3.57 5.38
CA ASN A 410 31.92 -2.80 5.49
C ASN A 410 31.75 -1.40 6.13
N GLY A 411 30.56 -1.09 6.65
CA GLY A 411 30.24 0.19 7.26
C GLY A 411 29.87 1.31 6.28
N SER A 412 29.94 1.09 4.96
CA SER A 412 29.52 2.11 3.98
C SER A 412 28.02 2.10 3.71
N GLN A 413 27.51 3.21 3.16
CA GLN A 413 26.10 3.39 2.80
C GLN A 413 26.01 4.24 1.53
N VAL A 414 24.98 4.05 0.72
CA VAL A 414 24.68 4.98 -0.40
C VAL A 414 24.23 6.30 0.20
N VAL A 415 24.91 7.38 -0.18
CA VAL A 415 24.64 8.74 0.29
C VAL A 415 24.12 9.67 -0.79
N ASP A 416 24.41 9.41 -2.07
CA ASP A 416 23.91 10.19 -3.20
C ASP A 416 24.11 9.42 -4.53
N VAL A 417 23.89 10.12 -5.65
CA VAL A 417 24.23 9.71 -7.02
C VAL A 417 25.10 10.78 -7.69
N ASP A 418 26.03 10.34 -8.52
CA ASP A 418 26.87 11.24 -9.33
C ASP A 418 26.11 11.78 -10.58
N ALA A 419 26.80 12.57 -11.40
CA ALA A 419 26.26 13.14 -12.63
C ALA A 419 25.84 12.07 -13.66
N ASN A 420 26.41 10.87 -13.59
CA ASN A 420 26.05 9.73 -14.48
C ASN A 420 24.87 8.92 -13.92
N GLY A 421 24.43 9.23 -12.68
CA GLY A 421 23.38 8.49 -11.97
C GLY A 421 23.88 7.22 -11.28
N ASP A 422 25.19 7.06 -11.11
CA ASP A 422 25.78 5.98 -10.32
C ASP A 422 25.80 6.32 -8.83
N PHE A 423 25.64 5.31 -7.97
CA PHE A 423 25.54 5.52 -6.54
C PHE A 423 26.89 5.89 -5.91
N ILE A 424 26.92 7.04 -5.23
CA ILE A 424 28.01 7.44 -4.34
C ILE A 424 27.80 6.75 -3.00
N LYS A 425 28.87 6.12 -2.49
CA LYS A 425 28.92 5.51 -1.17
C LYS A 425 29.94 6.21 -0.30
N ASP A 426 29.59 6.39 0.95
CA ASP A 426 30.49 6.96 1.97
C ASP A 426 30.33 6.19 3.27
N GLN A 427 31.17 6.50 4.27
CA GLN A 427 31.08 5.92 5.58
C GLN A 427 29.68 6.14 6.15
N GLY A 428 29.01 5.06 6.46
CA GLY A 428 27.69 5.08 7.07
C GLY A 428 27.79 5.29 8.59
N LYS A 429 26.62 5.29 9.20
CA LYS A 429 26.51 5.28 10.66
C LYS A 429 27.02 3.97 11.24
N GLY A 430 27.47 3.98 12.49
CA GLY A 430 27.83 2.76 13.20
C GLY A 430 26.68 1.76 13.26
N MET A 431 26.97 0.46 13.28
CA MET A 431 25.95 -0.61 13.31
C MET A 431 24.93 -0.41 14.44
N GLY A 432 25.40 -0.08 15.65
CA GLY A 432 24.53 0.14 16.81
C GLY A 432 23.64 1.36 16.64
N GLU A 433 24.17 2.46 16.12
CA GLU A 433 23.39 3.67 15.81
C GLU A 433 22.31 3.39 14.75
N TYR A 434 22.67 2.69 13.67
CA TYR A 434 21.70 2.35 12.64
C TYR A 434 20.60 1.39 13.16
N MET A 435 20.94 0.48 14.08
CA MET A 435 19.95 -0.34 14.79
C MET A 435 19.03 0.52 15.67
N LEU A 436 19.57 1.54 16.38
CA LEU A 436 18.77 2.49 17.15
C LEU A 436 17.82 3.29 16.25
N HIS A 437 18.24 3.68 15.05
CA HIS A 437 17.36 4.32 14.06
C HIS A 437 16.16 3.44 13.70
N MET A 438 16.34 2.14 13.56
CA MET A 438 15.21 1.22 13.27
C MET A 438 14.17 1.22 14.41
N LEU A 439 14.62 1.30 15.66
CA LEU A 439 13.75 1.43 16.83
C LEU A 439 13.09 2.81 16.91
N LYS A 440 13.83 3.89 16.63
CA LYS A 440 13.27 5.26 16.52
C LYS A 440 12.17 5.32 15.43
N ILE A 441 12.35 4.65 14.29
CA ILE A 441 11.31 4.53 13.24
C ILE A 441 10.06 3.82 13.79
N GLN A 442 10.20 2.74 14.54
CA GLN A 442 9.05 2.08 15.16
C GLN A 442 8.31 3.03 16.11
N LYS A 443 9.05 3.80 16.93
CA LYS A 443 8.47 4.81 17.82
C LYS A 443 7.74 5.90 17.03
N LEU A 444 8.35 6.41 15.97
CA LEU A 444 7.76 7.42 15.08
C LEU A 444 6.43 6.94 14.48
N MET A 445 6.36 5.69 14.01
CA MET A 445 5.11 5.15 13.45
C MET A 445 3.98 5.06 14.49
N ILE A 446 4.30 4.78 15.75
CA ILE A 446 3.30 4.80 16.83
C ILE A 446 2.81 6.23 17.09
N GLN A 447 3.74 7.17 17.20
CA GLN A 447 3.44 8.55 17.59
C GLN A 447 2.65 9.30 16.50
N GLU A 448 3.04 9.15 15.25
CA GLU A 448 2.49 9.93 14.14
C GLU A 448 1.29 9.25 13.44
N PHE A 449 1.22 7.92 13.46
CA PHE A 449 0.20 7.17 12.71
C PHE A 449 -0.66 6.25 13.58
N ASP A 450 -0.43 6.23 14.90
CA ASP A 450 -1.20 5.42 15.84
C ASP A 450 -1.31 3.93 15.43
N VAL A 451 -0.19 3.32 15.00
CA VAL A 451 -0.16 1.92 14.60
C VAL A 451 -0.43 0.98 15.79
N LYS A 452 -1.29 -0.02 15.61
CA LYS A 452 -1.79 -0.91 16.67
C LYS A 452 -1.39 -2.38 16.50
N ALA A 453 -1.24 -2.88 15.27
CA ALA A 453 -0.90 -4.29 15.03
C ALA A 453 0.53 -4.62 15.46
N ARG A 454 1.46 -3.70 15.31
CA ARG A 454 2.85 -3.73 15.80
C ARG A 454 3.56 -5.06 15.53
N ALA A 455 3.46 -5.55 14.31
CA ALA A 455 4.15 -6.78 13.94
C ALA A 455 5.68 -6.56 13.97
N ASN A 456 6.42 -7.48 14.58
CA ASN A 456 7.87 -7.39 14.80
C ASN A 456 8.29 -6.19 15.67
N ASP A 457 7.51 -5.88 16.70
CA ASP A 457 7.86 -4.87 17.70
C ASP A 457 9.20 -5.21 18.38
N LYS A 458 10.09 -4.23 18.44
CA LYS A 458 11.44 -4.33 19.00
C LYS A 458 11.74 -3.21 20.01
N LEU A 459 10.76 -2.40 20.36
CA LEU A 459 10.95 -1.23 21.21
C LEU A 459 11.51 -1.56 22.60
N ALA A 460 11.21 -2.76 23.13
CA ALA A 460 11.81 -3.20 24.39
C ALA A 460 13.36 -3.28 24.36
N SER A 461 13.95 -3.39 23.17
CA SER A 461 15.41 -3.44 23.00
C SER A 461 16.10 -2.07 23.10
N ILE A 462 15.36 -0.95 23.20
CA ILE A 462 15.92 0.41 23.19
C ILE A 462 16.90 0.61 24.36
N LYS A 463 16.50 0.28 25.59
CA LYS A 463 17.33 0.51 26.79
C LYS A 463 18.70 -0.16 26.67
N GLY A 464 18.71 -1.47 26.39
CA GLY A 464 19.96 -2.22 26.27
C GLY A 464 20.83 -1.79 25.08
N LEU A 465 20.23 -1.24 24.02
CA LEU A 465 20.99 -0.71 22.88
C LEU A 465 21.62 0.65 23.20
N ILE A 466 20.90 1.56 23.86
CA ILE A 466 21.42 2.87 24.30
C ILE A 466 22.58 2.67 25.25
N GLU A 467 22.51 1.73 26.19
CA GLU A 467 23.62 1.40 27.10
C GLU A 467 24.87 0.90 26.37
N LYS A 468 24.69 0.16 25.25
CA LYS A 468 25.81 -0.30 24.43
C LYS A 468 26.41 0.82 23.55
N VAL A 469 25.56 1.65 22.94
CA VAL A 469 25.96 2.76 22.06
C VAL A 469 26.55 3.91 22.86
N GLY A 470 26.01 4.22 24.05
CA GLY A 470 26.51 5.29 24.94
C GLY A 470 27.89 5.01 25.57
N LYS A 471 28.44 3.82 25.36
CA LYS A 471 29.84 3.49 25.72
C LYS A 471 30.84 3.72 24.57
N GLY A 472 30.38 4.17 23.43
CA GLY A 472 31.18 4.60 22.28
C GLY A 472 30.90 6.06 22.00
N ASP A 473 31.93 6.86 21.79
CA ASP A 473 31.86 8.30 21.52
C ASP A 473 31.02 8.62 20.29
N SER A 474 29.76 8.87 20.48
CA SER A 474 28.89 9.56 19.53
C SER A 474 27.61 10.00 20.22
N ALA A 475 27.58 11.22 20.69
CA ALA A 475 26.39 11.91 21.17
C ALA A 475 25.89 12.83 20.06
N GLU A 476 24.88 12.37 19.27
CA GLU A 476 23.95 13.29 18.64
C GLU A 476 22.61 13.15 19.39
N ASN A 477 22.41 14.05 20.32
CA ASN A 477 21.11 14.38 20.90
C ASN A 477 20.36 15.24 19.87
N ASP A 478 19.35 14.68 19.19
CA ASP A 478 18.26 15.42 18.55
C ASP A 478 16.96 14.60 18.66
#